data_375d3e009cce5fcc551cd0ccc83e55f3
#
_entry.id   375d3e009cce5fcc551cd0ccc83e55f3
#
_cell.length_a   1.000
_cell.length_b   1.000
_cell.length_c   1.000
_cell.angle_alpha   90.00
_cell.angle_beta   90.00
_cell.angle_gamma   90.00
#
_symmetry.space_group_name_H-M   'P 1'
#
loop_
_entity.id
_entity.type
_entity.pdbx_description
1 polymer ?
#
loop_
_entity_poly.entity_id
_entity_poly.type
_entity_poly.pdbx_seq_one_letter_code
_entity_poly.pdbx_strand_id
1 'polypeptide(L)'
;PFGIIGWGSTRGAVREATKRLRANGIPIEAIYPHTLLPMPDQAIVDFIRSKRALLVPELNYSGQFGRMIEHRYYHELDEGDVHVYQYKKEQGVPFKVGEICDATMDMIDQEGVLWDKEHGELARIFDTAQRLLSDREKGGGCERG
;
A
#
# COMPACT_ATOMS: atom_id res chain seq x y z
N PRO A 1 2.05 7.42 7.96
CA PRO A 1 0.59 7.39 7.81
C PRO A 1 0.09 6.37 6.81
N PHE A 2 0.98 5.76 5.95
CA PHE A 2 0.61 4.75 4.95
C PHE A 2 1.18 3.39 5.29
N GLY A 3 0.44 2.32 4.99
CA GLY A 3 0.84 0.96 5.30
C GLY A 3 0.59 -0.03 4.17
N ILE A 4 1.37 -1.12 4.16
CA ILE A 4 1.14 -2.26 3.29
C ILE A 4 1.02 -3.51 4.17
N ILE A 5 -0.04 -4.28 3.98
CA ILE A 5 -0.18 -5.60 4.62
C ILE A 5 0.07 -6.65 3.55
N GLY A 6 1.26 -7.26 3.57
CA GLY A 6 1.65 -8.29 2.62
C GLY A 6 1.60 -9.68 3.22
N TRP A 7 1.15 -10.68 2.45
CA TRP A 7 1.08 -12.07 2.89
C TRP A 7 1.66 -13.04 1.84
N GLY A 8 2.25 -14.13 2.33
CA GLY A 8 2.74 -15.21 1.47
C GLY A 8 3.80 -14.74 0.47
N SER A 9 3.61 -15.07 -0.78
CA SER A 9 4.56 -14.78 -1.88
C SER A 9 4.71 -13.29 -2.21
N THR A 10 3.81 -12.43 -1.74
CA THR A 10 3.91 -10.97 -1.96
C THR A 10 5.01 -10.31 -1.13
N ARG A 11 5.46 -10.96 -0.05
CA ARG A 11 6.41 -10.41 0.94
C ARG A 11 7.70 -9.84 0.30
N GLY A 12 8.26 -10.56 -0.66
CA GLY A 12 9.53 -10.15 -1.31
C GLY A 12 9.38 -8.82 -2.06
N ALA A 13 8.37 -8.73 -2.91
CA ALA A 13 8.08 -7.54 -3.69
C ALA A 13 7.69 -6.35 -2.81
N VAL A 14 6.83 -6.57 -1.82
CA VAL A 14 6.40 -5.55 -0.86
C VAL A 14 7.57 -5.00 -0.05
N ARG A 15 8.45 -5.86 0.47
CA ARG A 15 9.61 -5.43 1.24
C ARG A 15 10.54 -4.53 0.43
N GLU A 16 10.85 -4.92 -0.80
CA GLU A 16 11.72 -4.14 -1.68
C GLU A 16 11.04 -2.83 -2.13
N ALA A 17 9.75 -2.87 -2.45
CA ALA A 17 8.98 -1.66 -2.77
C ALA A 17 8.96 -0.67 -1.59
N THR A 18 8.66 -1.13 -0.39
CA THR A 18 8.67 -0.31 0.83
C THR A 18 10.04 0.34 1.04
N LYS A 19 11.13 -0.41 0.85
CA LYS A 19 12.49 0.12 0.95
C LYS A 19 12.75 1.25 -0.06
N ARG A 20 12.36 1.05 -1.33
CA ARG A 20 12.54 2.04 -2.40
C ARG A 20 11.71 3.29 -2.17
N LEU A 21 10.45 3.15 -1.79
CA LEU A 21 9.56 4.26 -1.51
C LEU A 21 10.09 5.09 -0.33
N ARG A 22 10.53 4.45 0.75
CA ARG A 22 11.14 5.15 1.90
C ARG A 22 12.43 5.88 1.53
N ALA A 23 13.26 5.29 0.68
CA ALA A 23 14.47 5.95 0.18
C ALA A 23 14.16 7.22 -0.64
N ASN A 24 12.96 7.32 -1.20
CA ASN A 24 12.43 8.50 -1.89
C ASN A 24 11.60 9.43 -0.98
N GLY A 25 11.64 9.25 0.33
CA GLY A 25 10.96 10.12 1.29
C GLY A 25 9.48 9.81 1.52
N ILE A 26 8.94 8.72 0.95
CA ILE A 26 7.56 8.31 1.18
C ILE A 26 7.44 7.63 2.55
N PRO A 27 6.58 8.12 3.47
CA PRO A 27 6.41 7.55 4.80
C PRO A 27 5.49 6.32 4.75
N ILE A 28 6.03 5.22 4.26
CA ILE A 28 5.35 3.93 4.11
C ILE A 28 5.98 2.87 5.03
N GLU A 29 5.17 2.05 5.64
CA GLU A 29 5.59 0.89 6.42
C GLU A 29 4.89 -0.37 5.92
N ALA A 30 5.43 -1.53 6.26
CA ALA A 30 4.80 -2.79 5.88
C ALA A 30 4.83 -3.80 7.02
N ILE A 31 3.75 -4.56 7.15
CA ILE A 31 3.66 -5.71 8.05
C ILE A 31 3.41 -7.00 7.26
N TYR A 32 3.92 -8.10 7.77
CA TYR A 32 3.86 -9.40 7.09
C TYR A 32 3.40 -10.48 8.08
N PRO A 33 2.10 -10.72 8.25
CA PRO A 33 1.63 -11.82 9.07
C PRO A 33 2.18 -13.14 8.51
N HIS A 34 2.79 -13.95 9.39
CA HIS A 34 3.34 -15.26 9.02
C HIS A 34 2.27 -16.34 9.02
N THR A 35 1.24 -16.17 9.85
CA THR A 35 0.14 -17.11 10.00
C THR A 35 -1.19 -16.36 9.86
N LEU A 36 -2.17 -17.05 9.29
CA LEU A 36 -3.55 -16.55 9.23
C LEU A 36 -4.40 -17.12 10.39
N LEU A 37 -4.00 -18.28 10.92
CA LEU A 37 -4.65 -18.95 12.05
C LEU A 37 -3.58 -19.58 12.96
N PRO A 38 -3.34 -19.06 14.17
CA PRO A 38 -3.92 -17.81 14.68
C PRO A 38 -3.34 -16.57 13.98
N MET A 39 -4.17 -15.55 13.79
CA MET A 39 -3.71 -14.25 13.29
C MET A 39 -2.98 -13.50 14.42
N PRO A 40 -1.90 -12.76 14.13
CA PRO A 40 -1.25 -11.90 15.12
C PRO A 40 -2.04 -10.60 15.33
N ASP A 41 -3.25 -10.72 15.88
CA ASP A 41 -4.25 -9.65 15.93
C ASP A 41 -3.71 -8.36 16.54
N GLN A 42 -3.03 -8.45 17.69
CA GLN A 42 -2.53 -7.23 18.35
C GLN A 42 -1.57 -6.44 17.47
N ALA A 43 -0.64 -7.12 16.79
CA ALA A 43 0.32 -6.46 15.92
C ALA A 43 -0.36 -5.81 14.70
N ILE A 44 -1.41 -6.45 14.17
CA ILE A 44 -2.18 -5.91 13.04
C ILE A 44 -3.02 -4.72 13.48
N VAL A 45 -3.70 -4.79 14.62
CA VAL A 45 -4.48 -3.70 15.20
C VAL A 45 -3.60 -2.47 15.46
N ASP A 46 -2.44 -2.66 16.10
CA ASP A 46 -1.50 -1.56 16.37
C ASP A 46 -0.99 -0.95 15.07
N PHE A 47 -0.76 -1.77 14.06
CA PHE A 47 -0.37 -1.29 12.73
C PHE A 47 -1.49 -0.48 12.07
N ILE A 48 -2.71 -1.00 12.02
CA ILE A 48 -3.89 -0.32 11.45
C ILE A 48 -4.08 1.06 12.10
N ARG A 49 -4.12 1.12 13.44
CA ARG A 49 -4.35 2.35 14.20
C ARG A 49 -3.30 3.43 13.97
N SER A 50 -2.13 3.06 13.49
CA SER A 50 -1.05 4.00 13.16
C SER A 50 -1.09 4.50 11.71
N LYS A 51 -2.05 4.04 10.91
CA LYS A 51 -2.14 4.34 9.48
C LYS A 51 -3.43 5.09 9.15
N ARG A 52 -3.38 5.81 8.04
CA ARG A 52 -4.54 6.42 7.41
C ARG A 52 -5.06 5.57 6.25
N ALA A 53 -4.14 4.99 5.50
CA ALA A 53 -4.50 4.11 4.40
C ALA A 53 -3.58 2.89 4.34
N LEU A 54 -4.14 1.79 3.89
CA LEU A 54 -3.52 0.48 3.79
C LEU A 54 -3.64 -0.06 2.38
N LEU A 55 -2.53 -0.52 1.80
CA LEU A 55 -2.52 -1.31 0.58
C LEU A 55 -2.43 -2.80 0.92
N VAL A 56 -3.30 -3.60 0.34
CA VAL A 56 -3.27 -5.06 0.46
C VAL A 56 -3.07 -5.68 -0.93
N PRO A 57 -1.82 -6.00 -1.31
CA PRO A 57 -1.54 -6.67 -2.58
C PRO A 57 -1.83 -8.16 -2.46
N GLU A 58 -2.57 -8.72 -3.42
CA GLU A 58 -2.98 -10.12 -3.41
C GLU A 58 -2.96 -10.74 -4.81
N LEU A 59 -2.36 -11.96 -4.93
CA LEU A 59 -2.26 -12.72 -6.16
C LEU A 59 -3.50 -13.59 -6.39
N ASN A 60 -4.68 -13.02 -6.28
CA ASN A 60 -5.92 -13.68 -6.68
C ASN A 60 -7.00 -12.67 -7.05
N TYR A 61 -7.97 -13.14 -7.83
CA TYR A 61 -9.10 -12.32 -8.30
C TYR A 61 -10.04 -11.90 -7.16
N SER A 62 -10.28 -12.81 -6.23
CA SER A 62 -11.32 -12.63 -5.21
C SER A 62 -10.94 -11.67 -4.09
N GLY A 63 -9.63 -11.38 -3.88
CA GLY A 63 -9.17 -10.50 -2.81
C GLY A 63 -9.54 -11.04 -1.42
N GLN A 64 -9.35 -12.35 -1.20
CA GLN A 64 -9.79 -13.03 0.03
C GLN A 64 -9.07 -12.49 1.26
N PHE A 65 -7.78 -12.27 1.15
CA PHE A 65 -6.99 -11.76 2.27
C PHE A 65 -7.37 -10.32 2.61
N GLY A 66 -7.52 -9.46 1.60
CA GLY A 66 -7.97 -8.09 1.79
C GLY A 66 -9.33 -8.02 2.46
N ARG A 67 -10.31 -8.79 1.96
CA ARG A 67 -11.64 -8.88 2.60
C ARG A 67 -11.60 -9.43 4.02
N MET A 68 -10.71 -10.37 4.29
CA MET A 68 -10.52 -10.89 5.64
C MET A 68 -10.01 -9.82 6.58
N ILE A 69 -9.06 -8.98 6.15
CA ILE A 69 -8.56 -7.83 6.91
C ILE A 69 -9.70 -6.83 7.16
N GLU A 70 -10.44 -6.44 6.13
CA GLU A 70 -11.55 -5.49 6.25
C GLU A 70 -12.65 -6.00 7.20
N HIS A 71 -13.02 -7.26 7.11
CA HIS A 71 -14.07 -7.83 7.94
C HIS A 71 -13.62 -8.05 9.39
N ARG A 72 -12.39 -8.58 9.58
CA ARG A 72 -11.88 -8.92 10.91
C ARG A 72 -11.58 -7.70 11.76
N TYR A 73 -11.08 -6.64 11.13
CA TYR A 73 -10.65 -5.41 11.80
C TYR A 73 -11.55 -4.21 11.46
N TYR A 74 -12.82 -4.50 11.17
CA TYR A 74 -13.79 -3.48 10.78
C TYR A 74 -13.86 -2.32 11.78
N HIS A 75 -13.89 -2.61 13.08
CA HIS A 75 -13.98 -1.58 14.11
C HIS A 75 -12.76 -0.66 14.12
N GLU A 76 -11.56 -1.22 14.02
CA GLU A 76 -10.32 -0.45 14.02
C GLU A 76 -10.17 0.41 12.77
N LEU A 77 -10.65 -0.09 11.64
CA LEU A 77 -10.65 0.63 10.37
C LEU A 77 -11.66 1.79 10.42
N ASP A 78 -12.87 1.54 10.89
CA ASP A 78 -13.96 2.52 10.97
C ASP A 78 -13.64 3.62 12.02
N GLU A 79 -13.26 3.24 13.24
CA GLU A 79 -12.87 4.18 14.30
C GLU A 79 -11.66 5.06 13.91
N GLY A 80 -10.72 4.52 13.15
CA GLY A 80 -9.52 5.22 12.70
C GLY A 80 -9.68 5.96 11.38
N ASP A 81 -10.83 5.88 10.71
CA ASP A 81 -11.05 6.37 9.33
C ASP A 81 -9.92 5.89 8.38
N VAL A 82 -9.61 4.58 8.48
CA VAL A 82 -8.51 3.96 7.74
C VAL A 82 -9.02 3.31 6.47
N HIS A 83 -8.60 3.82 5.33
CA HIS A 83 -9.01 3.29 4.04
C HIS A 83 -8.17 2.08 3.62
N VAL A 84 -8.82 1.03 3.10
CA VAL A 84 -8.16 -0.17 2.60
C VAL A 84 -8.25 -0.23 1.08
N TYR A 85 -7.09 -0.27 0.45
CA TYR A 85 -6.93 -0.39 -1.01
C TYR A 85 -6.46 -1.80 -1.34
N GLN A 86 -7.25 -2.53 -2.12
CA GLN A 86 -6.88 -3.87 -2.56
C GLN A 86 -6.25 -3.82 -3.95
N TYR A 87 -5.01 -4.30 -4.09
CA TYR A 87 -4.36 -4.46 -5.37
C TYR A 87 -4.30 -5.94 -5.77
N LYS A 88 -5.18 -6.33 -6.69
CA LYS A 88 -5.35 -7.73 -7.11
C LYS A 88 -4.69 -7.99 -8.45
N LYS A 89 -3.99 -9.12 -8.56
CA LYS A 89 -3.37 -9.57 -9.79
C LYS A 89 -3.78 -11.02 -10.09
N GLU A 90 -4.41 -11.22 -11.25
CA GLU A 90 -5.06 -12.49 -11.61
C GLU A 90 -4.15 -13.46 -12.39
N GLN A 91 -3.04 -12.99 -12.91
CA GLN A 91 -2.23 -13.70 -13.92
C GLN A 91 -1.36 -14.83 -13.36
N GLY A 92 -1.45 -15.19 -12.09
CA GLY A 92 -0.62 -16.23 -11.47
C GLY A 92 0.89 -15.95 -11.45
N VAL A 93 1.30 -14.77 -11.89
CA VAL A 93 2.71 -14.33 -11.90
C VAL A 93 2.98 -13.48 -10.67
N PRO A 94 4.13 -13.66 -9.99
CA PRO A 94 4.50 -12.83 -8.85
C PRO A 94 4.46 -11.34 -9.17
N PHE A 95 4.18 -10.52 -8.15
CA PHE A 95 4.29 -9.07 -8.29
C PHE A 95 5.72 -8.64 -8.59
N LYS A 96 5.87 -7.74 -9.56
CA LYS A 96 7.10 -6.97 -9.71
C LYS A 96 7.13 -5.86 -8.64
N VAL A 97 8.32 -5.49 -8.24
CA VAL A 97 8.52 -4.40 -7.25
C VAL A 97 7.88 -3.08 -7.73
N GLY A 98 8.03 -2.76 -9.03
CA GLY A 98 7.43 -1.58 -9.65
C GLY A 98 5.91 -1.56 -9.53
N GLU A 99 5.23 -2.70 -9.73
CA GLU A 99 3.77 -2.79 -9.60
C GLU A 99 3.29 -2.44 -8.18
N ILE A 100 4.03 -2.85 -7.15
CA ILE A 100 3.71 -2.49 -5.76
C ILE A 100 4.00 -1.01 -5.50
N CYS A 101 5.10 -0.48 -6.04
CA CYS A 101 5.38 0.96 -5.95
C CYS A 101 4.27 1.77 -6.61
N ASP A 102 3.87 1.41 -7.82
CA ASP A 102 2.82 2.09 -8.58
C ASP A 102 1.48 2.07 -7.83
N ALA A 103 1.04 0.89 -7.37
CA ALA A 103 -0.19 0.77 -6.60
C ALA A 103 -0.15 1.55 -5.28
N THR A 104 1.02 1.64 -4.64
CA THR A 104 1.20 2.47 -3.44
C THR A 104 1.08 3.95 -3.76
N MET A 105 1.66 4.39 -4.88
CA MET A 105 1.57 5.79 -5.30
C MET A 105 0.14 6.16 -5.69
N ASP A 106 -0.58 5.27 -6.38
CA ASP A 106 -1.98 5.45 -6.73
C ASP A 106 -2.86 5.59 -5.46
N MET A 107 -2.60 4.78 -4.42
CA MET A 107 -3.26 4.91 -3.12
C MET A 107 -2.98 6.27 -2.48
N ILE A 108 -1.72 6.70 -2.45
CA ILE A 108 -1.31 7.97 -1.84
C ILE A 108 -1.92 9.15 -2.59
N ASP A 109 -2.00 9.08 -3.91
CA ASP A 109 -2.62 10.12 -4.73
C ASP A 109 -4.11 10.26 -4.41
N GLN A 110 -4.83 9.15 -4.29
CA GLN A 110 -6.24 9.15 -3.88
C GLN A 110 -6.44 9.73 -2.47
N GLU A 111 -5.56 9.41 -1.53
CA GLU A 111 -5.59 10.00 -0.19
C GLU A 111 -5.19 11.47 -0.17
N GLY A 112 -4.30 11.89 -1.06
CA GLY A 112 -3.87 13.29 -1.21
C GLY A 112 -5.00 14.22 -1.61
N VAL A 113 -5.92 13.77 -2.45
CA VAL A 113 -7.11 14.54 -2.85
C VAL A 113 -8.02 14.85 -1.65
N LEU A 114 -8.05 14.00 -0.64
CA LEU A 114 -8.82 14.20 0.60
C LEU A 114 -8.11 15.14 1.59
N TRP A 115 -6.79 15.32 1.45
CA TRP A 115 -5.95 15.96 2.47
C TRP A 115 -5.45 17.36 2.12
N ASP A 116 -5.43 17.73 0.85
CA ASP A 116 -4.89 19.01 0.36
C ASP A 116 -5.51 20.26 1.03
N LYS A 117 -6.51 20.09 1.86
CA LYS A 117 -7.23 21.21 2.51
C LYS A 117 -6.80 21.53 3.94
N GLU A 118 -6.07 20.68 4.63
CA GLU A 118 -5.86 20.86 6.08
C GLU A 118 -4.43 20.75 6.64
N HIS A 119 -3.43 20.15 5.96
CA HIS A 119 -2.15 19.85 6.61
C HIS A 119 -0.92 20.07 5.73
N GLY A 120 -0.19 21.18 5.94
CA GLY A 120 0.99 21.60 5.16
C GLY A 120 2.22 20.65 5.17
N GLU A 121 2.29 19.65 6.04
CA GLU A 121 3.36 18.63 6.02
C GLU A 121 3.14 17.59 4.93
N LEU A 122 1.92 17.31 4.57
CA LEU A 122 1.57 16.35 3.51
C LEU A 122 1.70 16.95 2.11
N ALA A 123 1.64 18.26 1.96
CA ALA A 123 1.94 18.91 0.69
C ALA A 123 3.34 18.54 0.17
N ARG A 124 4.32 18.34 1.04
CA ARG A 124 5.67 17.91 0.64
C ARG A 124 5.72 16.45 0.20
N ILE A 125 4.95 15.59 0.84
CA ILE A 125 4.84 14.18 0.45
C ILE A 125 4.10 14.07 -0.87
N PHE A 126 3.07 14.85 -1.05
CA PHE A 126 2.30 14.97 -2.28
C PHE A 126 3.17 15.47 -3.44
N ASP A 127 3.98 16.51 -3.25
CA ASP A 127 4.93 17.00 -4.25
C ASP A 127 5.96 15.94 -4.65
N THR A 128 6.45 15.16 -3.70
CA THR A 128 7.39 14.06 -3.98
C THR A 128 6.67 12.94 -4.73
N ALA A 129 5.45 12.60 -4.34
CA ALA A 129 4.62 11.63 -5.03
C ALA A 129 4.31 12.06 -6.47
N GLN A 130 3.91 13.31 -6.68
CA GLN A 130 3.65 13.85 -8.02
C GLN A 130 4.91 13.90 -8.90
N ARG A 131 6.07 14.22 -8.34
CA ARG A 131 7.34 14.16 -9.09
C ARG A 131 7.62 12.74 -9.57
N LEU A 132 7.49 11.74 -8.69
CA LEU A 132 7.68 10.34 -9.06
C LEU A 132 6.68 9.85 -10.10
N LEU A 133 5.42 10.30 -10.06
CA LEU A 133 4.40 10.01 -11.07
C LEU A 133 4.73 10.68 -12.41
N SER A 134 5.15 11.95 -12.40
CA SER A 134 5.52 12.68 -13.61
C SER A 134 6.79 12.12 -14.29
N ASP A 135 7.73 11.63 -13.52
CA ASP A 135 8.93 10.97 -14.04
C ASP A 135 8.62 9.59 -14.63
N ARG A 136 7.58 8.93 -14.13
CA ARG A 136 7.04 7.67 -14.68
C ARG A 136 6.39 7.88 -16.06
N GLU A 137 5.63 8.97 -16.23
CA GLU A 137 5.03 9.32 -17.53
C GLU A 137 6.08 9.67 -18.58
N LYS A 138 7.18 10.32 -18.16
CA LYS A 138 8.31 10.65 -19.04
C LYS A 138 9.25 9.47 -19.33
N GLY A 139 9.31 8.47 -18.43
CA GLY A 139 10.15 7.28 -18.57
C GLY A 139 9.47 6.08 -19.25
N GLY A 140 8.17 6.19 -19.58
CA GLY A 140 7.36 5.13 -20.18
C GLY A 140 7.58 4.87 -21.68
N GLY A 141 8.64 5.41 -22.23
CA GLY A 141 9.15 5.05 -23.56
C GLY A 141 10.06 3.84 -23.48
N CYS A 142 9.56 2.68 -23.03
CA CYS A 142 10.32 1.43 -23.21
C CYS A 142 10.08 0.94 -24.63
N GLU A 143 11.10 1.13 -25.43
CA GLU A 143 11.23 0.59 -26.79
C GLU A 143 10.88 -0.90 -26.81
N ARG A 144 9.92 -1.23 -27.67
CA ARG A 144 9.72 -2.60 -28.13
C ARG A 144 10.83 -2.90 -29.11
N GLY A 145 11.77 -3.67 -28.65
CA GLY A 145 12.72 -4.40 -29.46
C GLY A 145 12.46 -5.88 -29.30
#